data_5db70cbbde5f47f04241449bffce8970
#
_entry.id   5db70cbbde5f47f04241449bffce8970
#
_cell.length_a   1.000
_cell.length_b   1.000
_cell.length_c   1.000
_cell.angle_alpha   90.00
_cell.angle_beta   90.00
_cell.angle_gamma   90.00
#
_symmetry.space_group_name_H-M   'P 1'
#
loop_
_entity.id
_entity.type
_entity.pdbx_description
1 polymer ?
#
loop_
_entity_poly.entity_id
_entity_poly.type
_entity_poly.pdbx_seq_one_letter_code
_entity_poly.pdbx_strand_id
1 'polypeptide(L)'
;LYGYDCDPIQQLAAGGLRKGSRYIVRVSKDGQALARQTGLIDADGRPVRGLPPRVVGGSPCDAEAAWRGAFLAHGSLTEPGRSSSLEITCPGQEAALALVGAARRLGIPAKAREVRGVDRVVIRDGDAIGAMLTRLGAHDAVLAWEERRMRREVRATANRLANFDDANLRRSARAAVAAGARVQRALEILGDDIPDHLREAGQLRLEHKEASLEELGQRADP
;
A
#
# COMPACT_ATOMS: atom_id res chain seq x y z
N LEU A 1 14.92 -33.86 8.20
CA LEU A 1 15.75 -33.20 7.20
C LEU A 1 17.24 -33.32 7.54
N TYR A 2 17.62 -33.12 8.80
CA TYR A 2 19.02 -33.18 9.27
C TYR A 2 19.35 -34.45 10.10
N GLY A 3 18.37 -35.34 10.29
CA GLY A 3 18.56 -36.59 11.04
C GLY A 3 18.74 -36.45 12.54
N TYR A 4 18.33 -35.31 13.10
CA TYR A 4 18.36 -35.12 14.56
C TYR A 4 17.08 -35.62 15.21
N ASP A 5 17.23 -36.29 16.35
CA ASP A 5 16.11 -36.68 17.18
C ASP A 5 15.57 -35.50 17.97
N CYS A 6 14.26 -35.37 18.01
CA CYS A 6 13.59 -34.38 18.84
C CYS A 6 12.71 -35.00 19.88
N ASP A 7 12.54 -34.28 20.98
CA ASP A 7 11.58 -34.63 22.02
C ASP A 7 10.16 -34.63 21.44
N PRO A 8 9.18 -35.29 22.07
CA PRO A 8 7.79 -35.21 21.66
C PRO A 8 7.33 -33.78 21.50
N ILE A 9 6.63 -33.49 20.38
CA ILE A 9 6.13 -32.15 20.07
C ILE A 9 5.11 -31.75 21.14
N GLN A 10 5.38 -30.65 21.82
CA GLN A 10 4.47 -30.07 22.78
C GLN A 10 3.54 -29.07 22.08
N GLN A 11 2.23 -29.29 22.20
CA GLN A 11 1.23 -28.35 21.75
C GLN A 11 0.77 -27.48 22.92
N LEU A 12 0.95 -26.19 22.83
CA LEU A 12 0.46 -25.21 23.78
C LEU A 12 -0.72 -24.47 23.21
N ALA A 13 -1.82 -24.40 23.96
CA ALA A 13 -2.93 -23.51 23.58
C ALA A 13 -2.48 -22.05 23.61
N ALA A 14 -2.90 -21.29 22.65
CA ALA A 14 -2.64 -19.85 22.67
C ALA A 14 -3.44 -19.20 23.80
N GLY A 15 -2.76 -18.54 24.73
CA GLY A 15 -3.40 -17.77 25.80
C GLY A 15 -3.94 -16.42 25.30
N GLY A 16 -5.05 -15.96 25.88
CA GLY A 16 -5.63 -14.64 25.63
C GLY A 16 -6.42 -14.53 24.33
N LEU A 17 -6.39 -13.35 23.70
CA LEU A 17 -7.17 -13.02 22.49
C LEU A 17 -6.67 -13.70 21.20
N ARG A 18 -5.55 -14.40 21.24
CA ARG A 18 -5.00 -15.10 20.05
C ARG A 18 -5.60 -16.48 19.93
N LYS A 19 -6.31 -16.73 18.83
CA LYS A 19 -6.78 -18.07 18.45
C LYS A 19 -5.62 -18.82 17.76
N GLY A 20 -5.37 -20.06 18.18
CA GLY A 20 -4.38 -20.95 17.56
C GLY A 20 -3.62 -21.77 18.59
N SER A 21 -2.81 -22.71 18.11
CA SER A 21 -1.90 -23.52 18.92
C SER A 21 -0.45 -23.16 18.60
N ARG A 22 0.40 -23.22 19.60
CA ARG A 22 1.86 -23.14 19.43
C ARG A 22 2.43 -24.54 19.56
N TYR A 23 3.39 -24.84 18.74
CA TYR A 23 4.09 -26.10 18.76
C TYR A 23 5.54 -25.88 19.19
N ILE A 24 6.01 -26.60 20.18
CA ILE A 24 7.40 -26.57 20.63
C ILE A 24 8.05 -27.88 20.20
N VAL A 25 9.08 -27.74 19.39
CA VAL A 25 9.98 -28.87 19.04
C VAL A 25 11.30 -28.58 19.71
N ARG A 26 11.73 -29.52 20.57
CA ARG A 26 12.99 -29.41 21.30
C ARG A 26 13.98 -30.47 20.80
N VAL A 27 15.16 -30.03 20.45
CA VAL A 27 16.29 -30.90 20.11
C VAL A 27 17.20 -30.95 21.32
N SER A 28 17.09 -32.04 22.10
CA SER A 28 17.79 -32.17 23.39
C SER A 28 19.22 -32.67 23.23
N LYS A 29 19.50 -33.40 22.13
CA LYS A 29 20.83 -33.90 21.79
C LYS A 29 21.36 -33.23 20.54
N ASP A 30 22.66 -32.98 20.50
CA ASP A 30 23.33 -32.43 19.32
C ASP A 30 22.82 -31.08 18.82
N GLY A 31 22.12 -30.29 19.65
CA GLY A 31 21.56 -28.99 19.32
C GLY A 31 22.61 -28.01 18.78
N GLN A 32 23.84 -28.08 19.29
CA GLN A 32 24.95 -27.27 18.81
C GLN A 32 25.39 -27.66 17.37
N ALA A 33 25.40 -28.95 17.06
CA ALA A 33 25.70 -29.45 15.73
C ALA A 33 24.61 -29.01 14.74
N LEU A 34 23.34 -29.10 15.12
CA LEU A 34 22.21 -28.60 14.36
C LEU A 34 22.33 -27.08 14.12
N ALA A 35 22.66 -26.28 15.13
CA ALA A 35 22.84 -24.86 15.05
C ALA A 35 23.97 -24.47 14.07
N ARG A 36 25.06 -25.23 14.05
CA ARG A 36 26.15 -25.07 13.06
C ARG A 36 25.69 -25.42 11.63
N GLN A 37 25.01 -26.55 11.46
CA GLN A 37 24.53 -26.99 10.15
C GLN A 37 23.50 -26.02 9.56
N THR A 38 22.65 -25.45 10.37
CA THR A 38 21.66 -24.44 9.96
C THR A 38 22.28 -23.05 9.78
N GLY A 39 23.51 -22.84 10.29
CA GLY A 39 24.20 -21.54 10.23
C GLY A 39 23.71 -20.54 11.25
N LEU A 40 23.07 -20.99 12.34
CA LEU A 40 22.70 -20.13 13.48
C LEU A 40 23.92 -19.74 14.32
N ILE A 41 24.95 -20.57 14.31
CA ILE A 41 26.27 -20.28 14.88
C ILE A 41 27.36 -20.47 13.85
N ASP A 42 28.42 -19.69 13.95
CA ASP A 42 29.61 -19.77 13.11
C ASP A 42 30.55 -20.93 13.51
N ALA A 43 31.71 -21.01 12.85
CA ALA A 43 32.72 -22.03 13.15
C ALA A 43 33.26 -21.92 14.60
N ASP A 44 33.31 -20.69 15.12
CA ASP A 44 33.79 -20.39 16.48
C ASP A 44 32.71 -20.61 17.56
N GLY A 45 31.49 -21.00 17.15
CA GLY A 45 30.35 -21.19 18.06
C GLY A 45 29.64 -19.90 18.45
N ARG A 46 29.89 -18.78 17.76
CA ARG A 46 29.24 -17.50 18.01
C ARG A 46 27.93 -17.39 17.25
N PRO A 47 26.87 -16.77 17.83
CA PRO A 47 25.64 -16.53 17.11
C PRO A 47 25.86 -15.70 15.84
N VAL A 48 25.34 -16.17 14.72
CA VAL A 48 25.36 -15.42 13.47
C VAL A 48 24.30 -14.32 13.55
N ARG A 49 24.74 -13.08 13.36
CA ARG A 49 23.83 -11.94 13.29
C ARG A 49 23.27 -11.82 11.88
N GLY A 50 21.94 -11.69 11.77
CA GLY A 50 21.28 -11.63 10.47
C GLY A 50 21.06 -12.98 9.81
N LEU A 51 21.41 -13.11 8.53
CA LEU A 51 21.33 -14.37 7.78
C LEU A 51 22.73 -15.01 7.65
N PRO A 52 22.80 -16.34 7.60
CA PRO A 52 24.08 -17.04 7.36
C PRO A 52 24.75 -16.55 6.06
N PRO A 53 26.09 -16.39 6.04
CA PRO A 53 26.81 -15.89 4.86
C PRO A 53 26.50 -16.66 3.58
N ARG A 54 26.33 -17.98 3.69
CA ARG A 54 25.94 -18.85 2.56
C ARG A 54 24.57 -18.50 1.96
N VAL A 55 23.64 -17.97 2.76
CA VAL A 55 22.32 -17.52 2.31
C VAL A 55 22.42 -16.11 1.72
N VAL A 56 23.22 -15.24 2.35
CA VAL A 56 23.44 -13.86 1.87
C VAL A 56 24.10 -13.86 0.48
N GLY A 57 25.09 -14.72 0.26
CA GLY A 57 25.77 -14.89 -1.03
C GLY A 57 25.18 -15.97 -1.94
N GLY A 58 24.06 -16.60 -1.54
CA GLY A 58 23.50 -17.77 -2.20
C GLY A 58 22.69 -17.46 -3.47
N SER A 59 22.01 -18.49 -3.96
CA SER A 59 21.16 -18.44 -5.15
C SER A 59 19.86 -17.64 -4.91
N PRO A 60 19.10 -17.30 -5.97
CA PRO A 60 17.75 -16.77 -5.81
C PRO A 60 16.84 -17.66 -4.97
N CYS A 61 16.96 -18.98 -5.08
CA CYS A 61 16.22 -19.94 -4.27
C CYS A 61 16.51 -19.80 -2.76
N ASP A 62 17.77 -19.53 -2.38
CA ASP A 62 18.14 -19.26 -0.99
C ASP A 62 17.52 -17.96 -0.49
N ALA A 63 17.46 -16.94 -1.35
CA ALA A 63 16.80 -15.67 -1.02
C ALA A 63 15.28 -15.85 -0.83
N GLU A 64 14.62 -16.62 -1.70
CA GLU A 64 13.20 -16.98 -1.55
C GLU A 64 12.94 -17.76 -0.26
N ALA A 65 13.79 -18.74 0.05
CA ALA A 65 13.68 -19.54 1.26
C ALA A 65 13.85 -18.69 2.54
N ALA A 66 14.84 -17.79 2.54
CA ALA A 66 15.05 -16.84 3.64
C ALA A 66 13.84 -15.93 3.87
N TRP A 67 13.29 -15.35 2.82
CA TRP A 67 12.09 -14.52 2.88
C TRP A 67 10.86 -15.31 3.36
N ARG A 68 10.67 -16.53 2.83
CA ARG A 68 9.58 -17.42 3.27
C ARG A 68 9.67 -17.74 4.76
N GLY A 69 10.83 -18.11 5.23
CA GLY A 69 11.07 -18.39 6.64
C GLY A 69 10.84 -17.18 7.53
N ALA A 70 11.37 -16.02 7.15
CA ALA A 70 11.20 -14.78 7.89
C ALA A 70 9.72 -14.31 7.91
N PHE A 71 9.01 -14.45 6.79
CA PHE A 71 7.59 -14.10 6.71
C PHE A 71 6.73 -15.02 7.58
N LEU A 72 6.97 -16.32 7.55
CA LEU A 72 6.26 -17.28 8.40
C LEU A 72 6.51 -17.04 9.88
N ALA A 73 7.72 -16.59 10.25
CA ALA A 73 8.07 -16.31 11.64
C ALA A 73 7.41 -15.01 12.16
N HIS A 74 7.59 -13.90 11.47
CA HIS A 74 7.21 -12.56 11.92
C HIS A 74 6.71 -11.63 10.80
N GLY A 75 6.17 -12.20 9.73
CA GLY A 75 5.60 -11.45 8.64
C GLY A 75 4.17 -10.97 8.93
N SER A 76 3.81 -9.88 8.30
CA SER A 76 2.44 -9.38 8.24
C SER A 76 2.15 -8.82 6.86
N LEU A 77 0.94 -9.02 6.39
CA LEU A 77 0.42 -8.47 5.15
C LEU A 77 -0.80 -7.64 5.47
N THR A 78 -0.72 -6.35 5.20
CA THR A 78 -1.88 -5.47 5.31
C THR A 78 -2.81 -5.72 4.13
N GLU A 79 -4.10 -5.88 4.39
CA GLU A 79 -5.09 -6.01 3.33
C GLU A 79 -5.04 -4.80 2.38
N PRO A 80 -5.30 -5.02 1.07
CA PRO A 80 -5.32 -3.94 0.10
C PRO A 80 -6.27 -2.83 0.53
N GLY A 81 -5.73 -1.62 0.69
CA GLY A 81 -6.48 -0.47 1.18
C GLY A 81 -5.84 0.83 0.71
N ARG A 82 -5.96 1.87 1.55
CA ARG A 82 -5.32 3.17 1.32
C ARG A 82 -3.79 3.06 1.28
N SER A 83 -3.24 2.07 1.99
CA SER A 83 -1.82 1.71 1.95
C SER A 83 -1.71 0.21 2.12
N SER A 84 -1.19 -0.49 1.11
CA SER A 84 -0.79 -1.89 1.24
C SER A 84 0.64 -1.95 1.77
N SER A 85 0.93 -2.91 2.64
CA SER A 85 2.30 -3.20 3.05
C SER A 85 2.49 -4.67 3.37
N LEU A 86 3.62 -5.21 2.95
CA LEU A 86 4.17 -6.47 3.43
C LEU A 86 5.33 -6.11 4.35
N GLU A 87 5.27 -6.52 5.61
CA GLU A 87 6.26 -6.19 6.62
C GLU A 87 6.79 -7.45 7.30
N ILE A 88 8.08 -7.46 7.61
CA ILE A 88 8.72 -8.49 8.44
C ILE A 88 9.40 -7.80 9.61
N THR A 89 9.04 -8.19 10.83
CA THR A 89 9.75 -7.75 12.04
C THR A 89 11.03 -8.56 12.19
N CYS A 90 12.14 -7.88 12.35
CA CYS A 90 13.48 -8.46 12.44
C CYS A 90 14.03 -8.39 13.87
N PRO A 91 14.87 -9.33 14.27
CA PRO A 91 15.52 -9.32 15.59
C PRO A 91 16.60 -8.23 15.74
N GLY A 92 17.03 -7.62 14.65
CA GLY A 92 18.02 -6.55 14.61
C GLY A 92 18.27 -6.04 13.19
N GLN A 93 19.05 -4.97 13.11
CA GLN A 93 19.34 -4.28 11.86
C GLN A 93 20.06 -5.16 10.84
N GLU A 94 20.97 -6.02 11.29
CA GLU A 94 21.70 -6.92 10.40
C GLU A 94 20.76 -7.90 9.67
N ALA A 95 19.74 -8.41 10.36
CA ALA A 95 18.74 -9.27 9.77
C ALA A 95 17.86 -8.51 8.76
N ALA A 96 17.48 -7.28 9.09
CA ALA A 96 16.71 -6.42 8.19
C ALA A 96 17.49 -6.10 6.91
N LEU A 97 18.75 -5.70 7.02
CA LEU A 97 19.62 -5.43 5.87
C LEU A 97 19.87 -6.66 5.01
N ALA A 98 20.08 -7.83 5.64
CA ALA A 98 20.25 -9.08 4.92
C ALA A 98 19.00 -9.46 4.10
N LEU A 99 17.80 -9.27 4.67
CA LEU A 99 16.54 -9.49 3.94
C LEU A 99 16.32 -8.46 2.81
N VAL A 100 16.70 -7.20 3.00
CA VAL A 100 16.69 -6.19 1.91
C VAL A 100 17.63 -6.62 0.79
N GLY A 101 18.83 -7.09 1.11
CA GLY A 101 19.77 -7.63 0.13
C GLY A 101 19.21 -8.85 -0.62
N ALA A 102 18.53 -9.75 0.08
CA ALA A 102 17.87 -10.90 -0.53
C ALA A 102 16.72 -10.47 -1.46
N ALA A 103 15.86 -9.51 -1.07
CA ALA A 103 14.83 -8.95 -1.94
C ALA A 103 15.40 -8.32 -3.21
N ARG A 104 16.51 -7.56 -3.07
CA ARG A 104 17.19 -6.94 -4.21
C ARG A 104 17.66 -7.97 -5.23
N ARG A 105 18.18 -9.13 -4.78
CA ARG A 105 18.57 -10.24 -5.68
C ARG A 105 17.37 -10.83 -6.42
N LEU A 106 16.18 -10.76 -5.84
CA LEU A 106 14.92 -11.17 -6.48
C LEU A 106 14.31 -10.08 -7.38
N GLY A 107 14.96 -8.92 -7.51
CA GLY A 107 14.45 -7.77 -8.26
C GLY A 107 13.31 -7.04 -7.57
N ILE A 108 13.12 -7.23 -6.26
CA ILE A 108 12.00 -6.67 -5.50
C ILE A 108 12.48 -5.54 -4.60
N PRO A 109 11.91 -4.32 -4.72
CA PRO A 109 12.27 -3.19 -3.87
C PRO A 109 11.74 -3.39 -2.45
N ALA A 110 12.63 -3.48 -1.48
CA ALA A 110 12.32 -3.53 -0.06
C ALA A 110 13.16 -2.50 0.70
N LYS A 111 12.65 -1.99 1.83
CA LYS A 111 13.34 -1.00 2.66
C LYS A 111 13.38 -1.46 4.11
N ALA A 112 14.56 -1.33 4.74
CA ALA A 112 14.68 -1.46 6.19
C ALA A 112 14.20 -0.17 6.86
N ARG A 113 13.48 -0.30 7.96
CA ARG A 113 13.00 0.80 8.81
C ARG A 113 13.03 0.37 10.26
N GLU A 114 13.40 1.29 11.11
CA GLU A 114 13.19 1.16 12.55
C GLU A 114 11.88 1.89 12.92
N VAL A 115 11.03 1.20 13.65
CA VAL A 115 9.77 1.76 14.16
C VAL A 115 9.65 1.42 15.64
N ARG A 116 9.73 2.44 16.50
CA ARG A 116 9.64 2.29 17.95
C ARG A 116 10.69 1.32 18.52
N GLY A 117 11.92 1.42 18.05
CA GLY A 117 13.02 0.54 18.48
C GLY A 117 12.98 -0.88 17.93
N VAL A 118 12.12 -1.14 16.93
CA VAL A 118 11.98 -2.45 16.29
C VAL A 118 12.36 -2.36 14.82
N ASP A 119 13.35 -3.13 14.41
CA ASP A 119 13.76 -3.22 13.02
C ASP A 119 12.75 -3.99 12.17
N ARG A 120 12.40 -3.43 11.02
CA ARG A 120 11.45 -4.01 10.07
C ARG A 120 11.94 -3.90 8.65
N VAL A 121 11.56 -4.87 7.84
CA VAL A 121 11.65 -4.78 6.38
C VAL A 121 10.24 -4.58 5.82
N VAL A 122 10.10 -3.61 4.91
CA VAL A 122 8.80 -3.19 4.39
C VAL A 122 8.83 -3.12 2.87
N ILE A 123 7.81 -3.70 2.24
CA ILE A 123 7.46 -3.53 0.83
C ILE A 123 6.09 -2.86 0.79
N ARG A 124 5.96 -1.71 0.07
CA ARG A 124 4.71 -0.93 0.01
C ARG A 124 4.10 -0.85 -1.38
N ASP A 125 4.89 -1.12 -2.39
CA ASP A 125 4.41 -1.16 -3.76
C ASP A 125 3.57 -2.43 -3.99
N GLY A 126 2.37 -2.26 -4.56
CA GLY A 126 1.41 -3.36 -4.73
C GLY A 126 1.93 -4.46 -5.65
N ASP A 127 2.58 -4.09 -6.75
CA ASP A 127 3.10 -5.04 -7.72
C ASP A 127 4.31 -5.79 -7.14
N ALA A 128 5.15 -5.08 -6.37
CA ALA A 128 6.25 -5.69 -5.65
C ALA A 128 5.78 -6.65 -4.55
N ILE A 129 4.65 -6.35 -3.86
CA ILE A 129 4.04 -7.26 -2.89
C ILE A 129 3.54 -8.52 -3.61
N GLY A 130 2.80 -8.38 -4.71
CA GLY A 130 2.33 -9.51 -5.52
C GLY A 130 3.48 -10.38 -6.01
N ALA A 131 4.53 -9.77 -6.54
CA ALA A 131 5.75 -10.46 -6.97
C ALA A 131 6.42 -11.22 -5.81
N MET A 132 6.54 -10.60 -4.63
CA MET A 132 7.11 -11.26 -3.45
C MET A 132 6.27 -12.44 -3.01
N LEU A 133 4.95 -12.30 -2.89
CA LEU A 133 4.04 -13.39 -2.51
C LEU A 133 4.14 -14.57 -3.49
N THR A 134 4.25 -14.29 -4.79
CA THR A 134 4.46 -15.31 -5.83
C THR A 134 5.77 -16.06 -5.61
N ARG A 135 6.89 -15.34 -5.35
CA ARG A 135 8.18 -15.93 -5.02
C ARG A 135 8.16 -16.78 -3.74
N LEU A 136 7.33 -16.39 -2.78
CA LEU A 136 7.11 -17.16 -1.54
C LEU A 136 6.28 -18.44 -1.77
N GLY A 137 5.69 -18.62 -2.95
CA GLY A 137 4.85 -19.77 -3.29
C GLY A 137 3.41 -19.66 -2.78
N ALA A 138 2.95 -18.44 -2.44
CA ALA A 138 1.62 -18.18 -1.91
C ALA A 138 0.61 -17.87 -3.04
N HIS A 139 0.57 -18.68 -4.09
CA HIS A 139 -0.19 -18.39 -5.33
C HIS A 139 -1.68 -18.15 -5.10
N ASP A 140 -2.34 -18.99 -4.30
CA ASP A 140 -3.77 -18.84 -4.01
C ASP A 140 -4.06 -17.53 -3.23
N ALA A 141 -3.16 -17.19 -2.29
CA ALA A 141 -3.26 -15.95 -1.54
C ALA A 141 -3.02 -14.71 -2.43
N VAL A 142 -2.12 -14.81 -3.41
CA VAL A 142 -1.87 -13.74 -4.39
C VAL A 142 -3.13 -13.42 -5.18
N LEU A 143 -3.79 -14.43 -5.74
CA LEU A 143 -5.00 -14.22 -6.54
C LEU A 143 -6.09 -13.50 -5.74
N ALA A 144 -6.37 -13.97 -4.52
CA ALA A 144 -7.35 -13.35 -3.64
C ALA A 144 -6.95 -11.92 -3.21
N TRP A 145 -5.65 -11.65 -3.02
CA TRP A 145 -5.15 -10.35 -2.63
C TRP A 145 -5.24 -9.35 -3.80
N GLU A 146 -4.84 -9.76 -5.01
CA GLU A 146 -4.92 -8.94 -6.22
C GLU A 146 -6.37 -8.59 -6.59
N GLU A 147 -7.29 -9.55 -6.48
CA GLU A 147 -8.70 -9.30 -6.72
C GLU A 147 -9.25 -8.22 -5.77
N ARG A 148 -8.91 -8.29 -4.49
CA ARG A 148 -9.30 -7.26 -3.50
C ARG A 148 -8.66 -5.92 -3.82
N ARG A 149 -7.40 -5.90 -4.27
CA ARG A 149 -6.68 -4.70 -4.68
C ARG A 149 -7.40 -4.02 -5.84
N MET A 150 -7.70 -4.75 -6.91
CA MET A 150 -8.41 -4.24 -8.09
C MET A 150 -9.80 -3.69 -7.73
N ARG A 151 -10.59 -4.42 -6.96
CA ARG A 151 -11.91 -3.95 -6.53
C ARG A 151 -11.85 -2.62 -5.76
N ARG A 152 -10.83 -2.44 -4.93
CA ARG A 152 -10.66 -1.18 -4.17
C ARG A 152 -10.17 -0.04 -5.05
N GLU A 153 -9.31 -0.32 -6.01
CA GLU A 153 -8.79 0.67 -6.95
C GLU A 153 -9.91 1.22 -7.84
N VAL A 154 -10.78 0.36 -8.34
CA VAL A 154 -11.99 0.75 -9.08
C VAL A 154 -12.90 1.64 -8.23
N ARG A 155 -13.18 1.25 -6.98
CA ARG A 155 -13.99 2.07 -6.06
C ARG A 155 -13.34 3.42 -5.74
N ALA A 156 -12.03 3.44 -5.51
CA ALA A 156 -11.30 4.68 -5.23
C ALA A 156 -11.30 5.62 -6.42
N THR A 157 -11.22 5.08 -7.65
CA THR A 157 -11.31 5.85 -8.89
C THR A 157 -12.71 6.41 -9.09
N ALA A 158 -13.76 5.59 -8.91
CA ALA A 158 -15.15 6.05 -8.98
C ALA A 158 -15.44 7.18 -7.97
N ASN A 159 -14.98 7.03 -6.72
CA ASN A 159 -15.14 8.06 -5.70
C ASN A 159 -14.38 9.36 -6.04
N ARG A 160 -13.17 9.25 -6.65
CA ARG A 160 -12.41 10.44 -7.10
C ARG A 160 -13.14 11.18 -8.20
N LEU A 161 -13.70 10.46 -9.19
CA LEU A 161 -14.48 11.06 -10.27
C LEU A 161 -15.73 11.76 -9.73
N ALA A 162 -16.52 11.08 -8.88
CA ALA A 162 -17.70 11.66 -8.25
C ALA A 162 -17.38 12.93 -7.44
N ASN A 163 -16.30 12.91 -6.66
CA ASN A 163 -15.87 14.08 -5.90
C ASN A 163 -15.38 15.23 -6.80
N PHE A 164 -14.73 14.89 -7.92
CA PHE A 164 -14.29 15.88 -8.91
C PHE A 164 -15.47 16.55 -9.59
N ASP A 165 -16.47 15.78 -10.00
CA ASP A 165 -17.69 16.28 -10.63
C ASP A 165 -18.49 17.19 -9.67
N ASP A 166 -18.67 16.76 -8.41
CA ASP A 166 -19.34 17.58 -7.38
C ASP A 166 -18.59 18.90 -7.11
N ALA A 167 -17.26 18.84 -7.01
CA ALA A 167 -16.43 20.02 -6.80
C ALA A 167 -16.48 20.97 -8.01
N ASN A 168 -16.55 20.45 -9.25
CA ASN A 168 -16.71 21.24 -10.46
C ASN A 168 -18.08 21.89 -10.52
N LEU A 169 -19.14 21.13 -10.24
CA LEU A 169 -20.52 21.64 -10.21
C LEU A 169 -20.66 22.79 -9.21
N ARG A 170 -20.13 22.61 -7.98
CA ARG A 170 -20.14 23.67 -6.96
C ARG A 170 -19.35 24.91 -7.38
N ARG A 171 -18.20 24.75 -8.04
CA ARG A 171 -17.43 25.88 -8.55
C ARG A 171 -18.19 26.62 -9.64
N SER A 172 -18.80 25.89 -10.57
CA SER A 172 -19.59 26.45 -11.67
C SER A 172 -20.79 27.22 -11.13
N ALA A 173 -21.55 26.65 -10.19
CA ALA A 173 -22.69 27.31 -9.56
C ALA A 173 -22.29 28.61 -8.83
N ARG A 174 -21.18 28.58 -8.06
CA ARG A 174 -20.67 29.80 -7.40
C ARG A 174 -20.22 30.85 -8.40
N ALA A 175 -19.57 30.47 -9.49
CA ALA A 175 -19.17 31.39 -10.55
C ALA A 175 -20.38 32.03 -11.25
N ALA A 176 -21.41 31.23 -11.49
CA ALA A 176 -22.66 31.70 -12.10
C ALA A 176 -23.38 32.73 -11.20
N VAL A 177 -23.50 32.45 -9.91
CA VAL A 177 -24.08 33.41 -8.94
C VAL A 177 -23.26 34.68 -8.86
N ALA A 178 -21.94 34.60 -8.78
CA ALA A 178 -21.08 35.77 -8.72
C ALA A 178 -21.11 36.60 -10.06
N ALA A 179 -21.23 35.93 -11.18
CA ALA A 179 -21.41 36.60 -12.47
C ALA A 179 -22.76 37.33 -12.53
N GLY A 180 -23.85 36.70 -12.13
CA GLY A 180 -25.17 37.31 -12.07
C GLY A 180 -25.20 38.57 -11.18
N ALA A 181 -24.61 38.47 -9.96
CA ALA A 181 -24.52 39.61 -9.05
C ALA A 181 -23.72 40.80 -9.67
N ARG A 182 -22.63 40.50 -10.39
CA ARG A 182 -21.84 41.54 -11.08
C ARG A 182 -22.62 42.18 -12.22
N VAL A 183 -23.34 41.41 -13.01
CA VAL A 183 -24.18 41.91 -14.09
C VAL A 183 -25.30 42.82 -13.55
N GLN A 184 -26.01 42.35 -12.51
CA GLN A 184 -27.05 43.14 -11.87
C GLN A 184 -26.51 44.48 -11.37
N ARG A 185 -25.38 44.48 -10.69
CA ARG A 185 -24.73 45.69 -10.18
C ARG A 185 -24.29 46.63 -11.32
N ALA A 186 -23.80 46.08 -12.43
CA ALA A 186 -23.41 46.87 -13.59
C ALA A 186 -24.63 47.56 -14.23
N LEU A 187 -25.75 46.85 -14.39
CA LEU A 187 -26.98 47.40 -14.90
C LEU A 187 -27.55 48.51 -14.00
N GLU A 188 -27.49 48.36 -12.66
CA GLU A 188 -27.88 49.36 -11.68
C GLU A 188 -27.03 50.65 -11.78
N ILE A 189 -25.72 50.54 -11.95
CA ILE A 189 -24.80 51.67 -12.01
C ILE A 189 -24.90 52.41 -13.31
N LEU A 190 -24.98 51.71 -14.43
CA LEU A 190 -24.95 52.29 -15.77
C LEU A 190 -26.30 52.81 -16.26
N GLY A 191 -27.40 52.36 -15.65
CA GLY A 191 -28.77 52.80 -15.96
C GLY A 191 -29.12 52.68 -17.46
N ASP A 192 -29.49 53.77 -18.08
CA ASP A 192 -29.89 53.80 -19.47
C ASP A 192 -28.71 54.04 -20.44
N ASP A 193 -27.51 54.30 -19.93
CA ASP A 193 -26.31 54.55 -20.72
C ASP A 193 -25.54 53.23 -21.03
N ILE A 194 -26.29 52.23 -21.51
CA ILE A 194 -25.73 50.92 -21.92
C ILE A 194 -26.17 50.64 -23.36
N PRO A 195 -25.25 50.20 -24.24
CA PRO A 195 -25.61 49.69 -25.56
C PRO A 195 -26.61 48.51 -25.46
N ASP A 196 -27.62 48.50 -26.34
CA ASP A 196 -28.75 47.58 -26.31
C ASP A 196 -28.29 46.10 -26.26
N HIS A 197 -27.30 45.73 -27.08
CA HIS A 197 -26.76 44.36 -27.11
C HIS A 197 -26.12 43.91 -25.78
N LEU A 198 -25.51 44.84 -25.01
CA LEU A 198 -24.95 44.53 -23.71
C LEU A 198 -26.04 44.44 -22.64
N ARG A 199 -27.11 45.27 -22.75
CA ARG A 199 -28.28 45.19 -21.89
C ARG A 199 -28.98 43.85 -22.06
N GLU A 200 -29.20 43.44 -23.31
CA GLU A 200 -29.83 42.17 -23.67
C GLU A 200 -29.02 40.96 -23.16
N ALA A 201 -27.71 40.93 -23.39
CA ALA A 201 -26.82 39.92 -22.89
C ALA A 201 -26.80 39.83 -21.34
N GLY A 202 -26.89 41.00 -20.66
CA GLY A 202 -27.01 41.10 -19.21
C GLY A 202 -28.32 40.51 -18.70
N GLN A 203 -29.45 40.82 -19.33
CA GLN A 203 -30.76 40.28 -18.99
C GLN A 203 -30.80 38.76 -19.19
N LEU A 204 -30.32 38.26 -20.30
CA LEU A 204 -30.19 36.83 -20.60
C LEU A 204 -29.39 36.11 -19.52
N ARG A 205 -28.30 36.69 -19.05
CA ARG A 205 -27.50 36.13 -17.94
C ARG A 205 -28.24 36.10 -16.60
N LEU A 206 -29.09 37.12 -16.33
CA LEU A 206 -29.89 37.17 -15.10
C LEU A 206 -31.06 36.19 -15.13
N GLU A 207 -31.67 35.97 -16.26
CA GLU A 207 -32.74 35.00 -16.48
C GLU A 207 -32.22 33.57 -16.45
N HIS A 208 -31.06 33.34 -17.06
CA HIS A 208 -30.44 32.02 -17.18
C HIS A 208 -29.13 31.92 -16.37
N LYS A 209 -29.22 32.05 -15.05
CA LYS A 209 -28.06 32.14 -14.15
C LYS A 209 -27.11 30.96 -14.26
N GLU A 210 -27.61 29.76 -14.54
CA GLU A 210 -26.83 28.52 -14.60
C GLU A 210 -26.33 28.19 -16.02
N ALA A 211 -26.79 28.89 -17.05
CA ALA A 211 -26.40 28.62 -18.42
C ALA A 211 -24.91 28.90 -18.65
N SER A 212 -24.24 28.06 -19.43
CA SER A 212 -22.89 28.32 -19.95
C SER A 212 -22.86 29.53 -20.89
N LEU A 213 -21.68 30.07 -21.12
CA LEU A 213 -21.54 31.17 -22.10
C LEU A 213 -21.96 30.75 -23.53
N GLU A 214 -21.71 29.51 -23.89
CA GLU A 214 -22.12 28.93 -25.17
C GLU A 214 -23.63 28.84 -25.31
N GLU A 215 -24.31 28.32 -24.27
CA GLU A 215 -25.78 28.27 -24.23
C GLU A 215 -26.42 29.66 -24.22
N LEU A 216 -25.80 30.66 -23.60
CA LEU A 216 -26.26 32.03 -23.64
C LEU A 216 -26.06 32.63 -25.04
N GLY A 217 -24.93 32.33 -25.71
CA GLY A 217 -24.68 32.76 -27.09
C GLY A 217 -25.70 32.18 -28.06
N GLN A 218 -26.03 30.90 -27.96
CA GLN A 218 -27.06 30.25 -28.78
C GLN A 218 -28.47 30.83 -28.57
N ARG A 219 -28.75 31.43 -27.41
CA ARG A 219 -30.04 32.06 -27.10
C ARG A 219 -30.09 33.52 -27.50
N ALA A 220 -28.95 34.16 -27.57
CA ALA A 220 -28.84 35.56 -28.00
C ALA A 220 -28.93 35.75 -29.55
N ASP A 221 -28.54 34.71 -30.31
CA ASP A 221 -28.57 34.69 -31.76
C ASP A 221 -29.28 33.38 -32.20
N PRO A 222 -30.64 33.38 -32.29
CA PRO A 222 -31.45 32.22 -32.61
C PRO A 222 -31.34 31.74 -34.08
#